data_617ba16c34b8580cef11e5b4eb12a3eb
#
_entry.id   617ba16c34b8580cef11e5b4eb12a3eb
#
_cell.length_a   1.000
_cell.length_b   1.000
_cell.length_c   1.000
_cell.angle_alpha   90.00
_cell.angle_beta   90.00
_cell.angle_gamma   90.00
#
_symmetry.space_group_name_H-M   'P 1'
#
loop_
_entity.id
_entity.type
_entity.pdbx_description
1 polymer ?
#
loop_
_entity_poly.entity_id
_entity_poly.type
_entity_poly.pdbx_seq_one_letter_code
_entity_poly.pdbx_strand_id
1 'polypeptide(L)'
;IGEMYGWRNTFALIAICAAVVCLILAKSLPKLPSLNSGSISSLKDFVQRPSLMIVFALTIIVITAQFTAYSYIEPFSLNIAQFTSAQTTTLLLCFGSAGLLGSFLFGKFGQRFPKLFIPLSCMILAIAMLLILPLSGSVLSLTTISLFWGMSIIMFSLALQAKTLNLASDATDVAMAIYSGLYNVGIGGGALLGGYVSAQYGLDHIGIFGGILAVIRTLLALLLVQ
;
A
#
# COMPACT_ATOMS: atom_id res chain seq x y z
N ILE A 1 -8.91 -22.21 -2.04
CA ILE A 1 -8.27 -23.15 -1.10
C ILE A 1 -9.01 -23.07 0.25
N GLY A 2 -9.26 -21.90 0.81
CA GLY A 2 -9.91 -21.72 2.11
C GLY A 2 -11.32 -22.32 2.16
N GLU A 3 -12.12 -22.15 1.12
CA GLU A 3 -13.48 -22.73 1.02
C GLU A 3 -13.46 -24.27 0.85
N MET A 4 -12.48 -24.82 0.11
CA MET A 4 -12.41 -26.26 -0.17
C MET A 4 -11.71 -27.06 0.92
N TYR A 5 -10.66 -26.51 1.53
CA TYR A 5 -9.77 -27.22 2.45
C TYR A 5 -9.72 -26.62 3.85
N GLY A 6 -10.48 -25.54 4.09
CA GLY A 6 -10.51 -24.82 5.36
C GLY A 6 -9.33 -23.87 5.56
N TRP A 7 -9.53 -22.86 6.41
CA TRP A 7 -8.56 -21.79 6.67
C TRP A 7 -7.22 -22.28 7.24
N ARG A 8 -7.23 -23.37 8.05
CA ARG A 8 -6.00 -23.95 8.63
C ARG A 8 -5.04 -24.44 7.55
N ASN A 9 -5.54 -25.10 6.50
CA ASN A 9 -4.72 -25.59 5.39
C ASN A 9 -4.18 -24.44 4.52
N THR A 10 -4.89 -23.32 4.43
CA THR A 10 -4.40 -22.11 3.77
C THR A 10 -3.19 -21.55 4.54
N PHE A 11 -3.27 -21.43 5.86
CA PHE A 11 -2.12 -20.98 6.67
C PHE A 11 -0.95 -21.96 6.64
N ALA A 12 -1.21 -23.27 6.64
CA ALA A 12 -0.16 -24.28 6.51
C ALA A 12 0.57 -24.17 5.17
N LEU A 13 -0.16 -23.96 4.07
CA LEU A 13 0.44 -23.74 2.74
C LEU A 13 1.33 -22.49 2.71
N ILE A 14 0.84 -21.38 3.27
CA ILE A 14 1.61 -20.14 3.37
C ILE A 14 2.90 -20.36 4.18
N ALA A 15 2.81 -21.07 5.31
CA ALA A 15 3.97 -21.39 6.15
C ALA A 15 5.00 -22.24 5.41
N ILE A 16 4.56 -23.25 4.65
CA ILE A 16 5.45 -24.09 3.84
C ILE A 16 6.14 -23.24 2.75
N CYS A 17 5.39 -22.41 2.01
CA CYS A 17 5.95 -21.51 1.00
C CYS A 17 6.97 -20.55 1.62
N ALA A 18 6.66 -19.96 2.77
CA ALA A 18 7.56 -19.06 3.49
C ALA A 18 8.85 -19.79 3.93
N ALA A 19 8.74 -21.01 4.45
CA ALA A 19 9.90 -21.82 4.84
C ALA A 19 10.81 -22.13 3.64
N VAL A 20 10.22 -22.51 2.50
CA VAL A 20 10.97 -22.76 1.25
C VAL A 20 11.71 -21.49 0.80
N VAL A 21 11.03 -20.35 0.77
CA VAL A 21 11.66 -19.06 0.42
C VAL A 21 12.78 -18.70 1.39
N CYS A 22 12.58 -18.86 2.70
CA CYS A 22 13.61 -18.64 3.71
C CYS A 22 14.85 -19.52 3.48
N LEU A 23 14.66 -20.81 3.17
CA LEU A 23 15.77 -21.72 2.88
C LEU A 23 16.54 -21.32 1.60
N ILE A 24 15.83 -20.89 0.55
CA ILE A 24 16.45 -20.40 -0.68
C ILE A 24 17.25 -19.13 -0.38
N LEU A 25 16.68 -18.17 0.34
CA LEU A 25 17.36 -16.92 0.70
C LEU A 25 18.59 -17.18 1.58
N ALA A 26 18.48 -18.06 2.59
CA ALA A 26 19.60 -18.41 3.46
C ALA A 26 20.79 -19.00 2.72
N LYS A 27 20.55 -19.71 1.60
CA LYS A 27 21.61 -20.27 0.74
C LYS A 27 22.11 -19.30 -0.32
N SER A 28 21.27 -18.41 -0.82
CA SER A 28 21.55 -17.55 -1.97
C SER A 28 22.07 -16.16 -1.59
N LEU A 29 21.73 -15.66 -0.37
CA LEU A 29 22.16 -14.34 0.05
C LEU A 29 23.63 -14.34 0.48
N PRO A 30 24.48 -13.53 -0.15
CA PRO A 30 25.86 -13.33 0.29
C PRO A 30 25.86 -12.59 1.64
N LYS A 31 26.87 -12.90 2.48
CA LYS A 31 27.10 -12.16 3.72
C LYS A 31 27.69 -10.79 3.37
N LEU A 32 26.82 -9.80 3.24
CA LEU A 32 27.23 -8.42 3.00
C LEU A 32 27.36 -7.69 4.34
N PRO A 33 28.44 -6.92 4.56
CA PRO A 33 28.55 -6.06 5.73
C PRO A 33 27.50 -4.93 5.60
N SER A 34 26.84 -4.59 6.70
CA SER A 34 25.98 -3.39 6.74
C SER A 34 26.88 -2.16 6.82
N LEU A 35 26.97 -1.42 5.72
CA LEU A 35 27.85 -0.25 5.61
C LEU A 35 27.20 1.01 6.20
N ASN A 36 25.86 1.09 6.20
CA ASN A 36 25.09 2.27 6.58
C ASN A 36 23.99 1.92 7.61
N SER A 37 24.35 1.08 8.59
CA SER A 37 23.40 0.61 9.62
C SER A 37 22.82 1.75 10.48
N GLY A 38 23.59 2.84 10.63
CA GLY A 38 23.23 3.91 11.53
C GLY A 38 23.14 3.47 13.00
N SER A 39 22.74 4.36 13.86
CA SER A 39 22.45 4.04 15.26
C SER A 39 21.15 4.72 15.69
N ILE A 40 20.63 4.38 16.87
CA ILE A 40 19.43 5.02 17.43
C ILE A 40 19.61 6.54 17.56
N SER A 41 20.86 7.03 17.69
CA SER A 41 21.16 8.47 17.68
C SER A 41 20.76 9.16 16.36
N SER A 42 20.80 8.44 15.24
CA SER A 42 20.37 8.95 13.92
C SER A 42 18.89 9.42 13.90
N LEU A 43 18.07 8.96 14.86
CA LEU A 43 16.68 9.41 15.00
C LEU A 43 16.59 10.93 15.22
N LYS A 44 17.49 11.51 16.03
CA LYS A 44 17.52 12.95 16.28
C LYS A 44 17.84 13.74 15.01
N ASP A 45 18.76 13.21 14.21
CA ASP A 45 19.17 13.85 12.96
C ASP A 45 18.06 13.76 11.90
N PHE A 46 17.28 12.67 11.90
CA PHE A 46 16.14 12.51 10.97
C PHE A 46 15.02 13.51 11.22
N VAL A 47 14.71 13.82 12.50
CA VAL A 47 13.70 14.84 12.86
C VAL A 47 14.08 16.22 12.32
N GLN A 48 15.36 16.50 12.15
CA GLN A 48 15.86 17.76 11.59
C GLN A 48 15.86 17.79 10.06
N ARG A 49 15.49 16.68 9.39
CA ARG A 49 15.39 16.60 7.93
C ARG A 49 13.94 16.75 7.47
N PRO A 50 13.47 17.95 7.13
CA PRO A 50 12.06 18.19 6.81
C PRO A 50 11.57 17.31 5.64
N SER A 51 12.40 17.11 4.60
CA SER A 51 12.03 16.26 3.47
C SER A 51 11.79 14.81 3.86
N LEU A 52 12.56 14.26 4.80
CA LEU A 52 12.38 12.89 5.30
C LEU A 52 11.11 12.79 6.17
N MET A 53 10.88 13.79 7.04
CA MET A 53 9.67 13.85 7.86
C MET A 53 8.39 13.95 7.01
N ILE A 54 8.46 14.69 5.91
CA ILE A 54 7.36 14.75 4.92
C ILE A 54 7.11 13.37 4.33
N VAL A 55 8.14 12.65 3.89
CA VAL A 55 7.99 11.28 3.34
C VAL A 55 7.36 10.35 4.36
N PHE A 56 7.74 10.43 5.63
CA PHE A 56 7.18 9.64 6.72
C PHE A 56 5.70 9.98 6.98
N ALA A 57 5.36 11.28 7.05
CA ALA A 57 3.97 11.72 7.19
C ALA A 57 3.11 11.28 6.00
N LEU A 58 3.64 11.41 4.79
CA LEU A 58 3.00 10.97 3.57
C LEU A 58 2.74 9.45 3.59
N THR A 59 3.66 8.66 4.12
CA THR A 59 3.48 7.20 4.27
C THR A 59 2.28 6.90 5.15
N ILE A 60 2.22 7.49 6.35
CA ILE A 60 1.09 7.26 7.28
C ILE A 60 -0.24 7.61 6.60
N ILE A 61 -0.35 8.82 6.04
CA ILE A 61 -1.62 9.33 5.50
C ILE A 61 -2.14 8.47 4.34
N VAL A 62 -1.26 8.10 3.38
CA VAL A 62 -1.72 7.31 2.23
C VAL A 62 -2.03 5.87 2.61
N ILE A 63 -1.23 5.28 3.47
CA ILE A 63 -1.49 3.92 3.91
C ILE A 63 -2.78 3.88 4.76
N THR A 64 -3.02 4.90 5.58
CA THR A 64 -4.31 5.07 6.27
C THR A 64 -5.46 5.18 5.27
N ALA A 65 -5.36 6.07 4.27
CA ALA A 65 -6.37 6.21 3.22
C ALA A 65 -6.63 4.87 2.50
N GLN A 66 -5.56 4.20 2.06
CA GLN A 66 -5.59 2.90 1.41
C GLN A 66 -6.34 1.85 2.24
N PHE A 67 -5.96 1.69 3.51
CA PHE A 67 -6.49 0.64 4.36
C PHE A 67 -7.87 0.96 4.93
N THR A 68 -8.32 2.21 4.88
CA THR A 68 -9.71 2.59 5.17
C THR A 68 -10.69 1.86 4.25
N ALA A 69 -10.35 1.70 2.97
CA ALA A 69 -11.18 0.96 2.02
C ALA A 69 -10.75 -0.50 1.89
N TYR A 70 -9.44 -0.78 1.81
CA TYR A 70 -8.93 -2.12 1.54
C TYR A 70 -9.30 -3.14 2.62
N SER A 71 -9.30 -2.76 3.91
CA SER A 71 -9.66 -3.66 5.00
C SER A 71 -11.13 -4.12 4.93
N TYR A 72 -11.96 -3.40 4.19
CA TYR A 72 -13.40 -3.64 4.08
C TYR A 72 -13.87 -3.93 2.66
N ILE A 73 -12.94 -4.12 1.71
CA ILE A 73 -13.29 -4.36 0.30
C ILE A 73 -14.01 -5.71 0.10
N GLU A 74 -13.68 -6.72 0.90
CA GLU A 74 -14.36 -8.02 0.86
C GLU A 74 -15.83 -7.89 1.31
N PRO A 75 -16.14 -7.41 2.53
CA PRO A 75 -17.53 -7.19 2.93
C PRO A 75 -18.25 -6.17 2.03
N PHE A 76 -17.58 -5.16 1.47
CA PHE A 76 -18.15 -4.25 0.48
C PHE A 76 -18.56 -5.00 -0.79
N SER A 77 -17.69 -5.85 -1.34
CA SER A 77 -18.01 -6.59 -2.58
C SER A 77 -19.14 -7.59 -2.38
N LEU A 78 -19.22 -8.25 -1.23
CA LEU A 78 -20.28 -9.20 -0.91
C LEU A 78 -21.63 -8.51 -0.61
N ASN A 79 -21.63 -7.44 0.20
CA ASN A 79 -22.87 -6.86 0.73
C ASN A 79 -23.36 -5.65 -0.07
N ILE A 80 -22.48 -4.84 -0.68
CA ILE A 80 -22.86 -3.65 -1.45
C ILE A 80 -22.88 -3.98 -2.94
N ALA A 81 -21.79 -4.52 -3.49
CA ALA A 81 -21.71 -4.88 -4.90
C ALA A 81 -22.46 -6.19 -5.24
N GLN A 82 -22.90 -6.96 -4.23
CA GLN A 82 -23.64 -8.21 -4.36
C GLN A 82 -22.88 -9.27 -5.19
N PHE A 83 -21.54 -9.29 -5.05
CA PHE A 83 -20.70 -10.27 -5.71
C PHE A 83 -20.77 -11.62 -5.01
N THR A 84 -20.58 -12.68 -5.77
CA THR A 84 -20.34 -14.03 -5.22
C THR A 84 -18.93 -14.11 -4.60
N SER A 85 -18.70 -15.07 -3.70
CA SER A 85 -17.37 -15.31 -3.12
C SER A 85 -16.29 -15.53 -4.20
N ALA A 86 -16.64 -16.20 -5.30
CA ALA A 86 -15.71 -16.43 -6.42
C ALA A 86 -15.35 -15.11 -7.14
N GLN A 87 -16.31 -14.23 -7.37
CA GLN A 87 -16.09 -12.91 -7.97
C GLN A 87 -15.25 -12.02 -7.04
N THR A 88 -15.54 -12.03 -5.75
CA THR A 88 -14.76 -11.32 -4.73
C THR A 88 -13.31 -11.82 -4.69
N THR A 89 -13.10 -13.14 -4.72
CA THR A 89 -11.76 -13.73 -4.79
C THR A 89 -11.03 -13.28 -6.06
N THR A 90 -11.71 -13.27 -7.21
CA THR A 90 -11.14 -12.80 -8.48
C THR A 90 -10.75 -11.32 -8.40
N LEU A 91 -11.59 -10.47 -7.81
CA LEU A 91 -11.30 -9.05 -7.59
C LEU A 91 -10.01 -8.87 -6.75
N LEU A 92 -9.90 -9.59 -5.64
CA LEU A 92 -8.72 -9.53 -4.76
C LEU A 92 -7.46 -10.06 -5.44
N LEU A 93 -7.56 -11.12 -6.25
CA LEU A 93 -6.44 -11.65 -7.05
C LEU A 93 -6.00 -10.64 -8.11
N CYS A 94 -6.94 -10.01 -8.80
CA CYS A 94 -6.65 -8.94 -9.77
C CYS A 94 -5.97 -7.75 -9.10
N PHE A 95 -6.49 -7.29 -7.95
CA PHE A 95 -5.87 -6.24 -7.15
C PHE A 95 -4.42 -6.58 -6.78
N GLY A 96 -4.18 -7.77 -6.24
CA GLY A 96 -2.84 -8.21 -5.83
C GLY A 96 -1.88 -8.37 -7.02
N SER A 97 -2.33 -9.00 -8.11
CA SER A 97 -1.51 -9.21 -9.31
C SER A 97 -1.16 -7.91 -10.03
N ALA A 98 -2.02 -6.89 -9.95
CA ALA A 98 -1.74 -5.55 -10.49
C ALA A 98 -0.50 -4.90 -9.85
N GLY A 99 -0.12 -5.32 -8.64
CA GLY A 99 1.13 -4.91 -8.00
C GLY A 99 2.37 -5.29 -8.81
N LEU A 100 2.34 -6.40 -9.55
CA LEU A 100 3.44 -6.78 -10.45
C LEU A 100 3.61 -5.77 -11.59
N LEU A 101 2.50 -5.29 -12.16
CA LEU A 101 2.51 -4.22 -13.16
C LEU A 101 3.04 -2.91 -12.57
N GLY A 102 2.61 -2.57 -11.35
CA GLY A 102 3.09 -1.39 -10.63
C GLY A 102 4.61 -1.46 -10.39
N SER A 103 5.12 -2.61 -9.97
CA SER A 103 6.55 -2.84 -9.78
C SER A 103 7.34 -2.74 -11.09
N PHE A 104 6.83 -3.32 -12.15
CA PHE A 104 7.44 -3.24 -13.48
C PHE A 104 7.51 -1.80 -13.99
N LEU A 105 6.40 -1.05 -13.89
CA LEU A 105 6.34 0.35 -14.30
C LEU A 105 7.31 1.21 -13.50
N PHE A 106 7.38 1.00 -12.18
CA PHE A 106 8.33 1.71 -11.34
C PHE A 106 9.78 1.35 -11.70
N GLY A 107 10.10 0.08 -11.91
CA GLY A 107 11.44 -0.36 -12.31
C GLY A 107 11.89 0.25 -13.65
N LYS A 108 10.96 0.37 -14.61
CA LYS A 108 11.26 0.92 -15.95
C LYS A 108 11.32 2.44 -15.99
N PHE A 109 10.44 3.13 -15.27
CA PHE A 109 10.23 4.57 -15.40
C PHE A 109 10.51 5.37 -14.12
N GLY A 110 10.59 4.71 -12.95
CA GLY A 110 10.72 5.37 -11.65
C GLY A 110 11.95 6.25 -11.53
N GLN A 111 13.09 5.79 -12.05
CA GLN A 111 14.32 6.58 -12.07
C GLN A 111 14.32 7.68 -13.15
N ARG A 112 13.59 7.45 -14.25
CA ARG A 112 13.52 8.43 -15.35
C ARG A 112 12.61 9.62 -15.00
N PHE A 113 11.55 9.38 -14.23
CA PHE A 113 10.55 10.40 -13.86
C PHE A 113 10.27 10.41 -12.35
N PRO A 114 11.29 10.56 -11.48
CA PRO A 114 11.13 10.38 -10.04
C PRO A 114 10.13 11.36 -9.40
N LYS A 115 10.02 12.58 -9.94
CA LYS A 115 9.09 13.61 -9.45
C LYS A 115 7.63 13.33 -9.80
N LEU A 116 7.37 12.51 -10.83
CA LEU A 116 6.03 12.24 -11.34
C LEU A 116 5.37 11.05 -10.63
N PHE A 117 6.16 10.04 -10.21
CA PHE A 117 5.63 8.78 -9.72
C PHE A 117 4.80 8.93 -8.44
N ILE A 118 5.24 9.73 -7.48
CA ILE A 118 4.51 9.94 -6.22
C ILE A 118 3.16 10.63 -6.49
N PRO A 119 3.09 11.81 -7.16
CA PRO A 119 1.80 12.46 -7.41
C PRO A 119 0.89 11.63 -8.32
N LEU A 120 1.44 10.99 -9.37
CA LEU A 120 0.66 10.18 -10.29
C LEU A 120 0.02 8.97 -9.59
N SER A 121 0.80 8.21 -8.82
CA SER A 121 0.28 7.06 -8.09
C SER A 121 -0.79 7.45 -7.06
N CYS A 122 -0.64 8.61 -6.42
CA CYS A 122 -1.65 9.11 -5.49
C CYS A 122 -2.93 9.57 -6.18
N MET A 123 -2.80 10.20 -7.34
CA MET A 123 -3.97 10.59 -8.14
C MET A 123 -4.74 9.37 -8.60
N ILE A 124 -4.06 8.34 -9.14
CA ILE A 124 -4.69 7.09 -9.55
C ILE A 124 -5.36 6.42 -8.34
N LEU A 125 -4.69 6.37 -7.19
CA LEU A 125 -5.24 5.82 -5.95
C LEU A 125 -6.52 6.55 -5.54
N ALA A 126 -6.50 7.88 -5.48
CA ALA A 126 -7.65 8.69 -5.08
C ALA A 126 -8.83 8.47 -6.03
N ILE A 127 -8.60 8.50 -7.34
CA ILE A 127 -9.63 8.24 -8.36
C ILE A 127 -10.20 6.84 -8.18
N ALA A 128 -9.33 5.83 -8.03
CA ALA A 128 -9.77 4.46 -7.87
C ALA A 128 -10.67 4.30 -6.64
N MET A 129 -10.31 4.88 -5.50
CA MET A 129 -11.09 4.80 -4.27
C MET A 129 -12.44 5.53 -4.38
N LEU A 130 -12.49 6.71 -5.00
CA LEU A 130 -13.74 7.45 -5.22
C LEU A 130 -14.69 6.74 -6.19
N LEU A 131 -14.14 5.92 -7.10
CA LEU A 131 -14.91 5.18 -8.09
C LEU A 131 -15.36 3.79 -7.63
N ILE A 132 -14.95 3.30 -6.45
CA ILE A 132 -15.35 1.98 -5.94
C ILE A 132 -16.87 1.86 -5.90
N LEU A 133 -17.57 2.82 -5.27
CA LEU A 133 -19.03 2.79 -5.14
C LEU A 133 -19.74 3.01 -6.49
N PRO A 134 -19.43 4.04 -7.30
CA PRO A 134 -20.08 4.23 -8.60
C PRO A 134 -19.93 3.04 -9.55
N LEU A 135 -18.84 2.29 -9.46
CA LEU A 135 -18.57 1.15 -10.33
C LEU A 135 -18.93 -0.21 -9.72
N SER A 136 -19.53 -0.23 -8.53
CA SER A 136 -19.88 -1.46 -7.80
C SER A 136 -20.98 -2.29 -8.50
N GLY A 137 -21.79 -1.68 -9.35
CA GLY A 137 -22.88 -2.36 -10.08
C GLY A 137 -22.40 -3.36 -11.17
N SER A 138 -21.11 -3.44 -11.47
CA SER A 138 -20.56 -4.34 -12.49
C SER A 138 -19.27 -4.98 -12.01
N VAL A 139 -19.20 -6.32 -12.10
CA VAL A 139 -17.99 -7.10 -11.78
C VAL A 139 -16.79 -6.62 -12.60
N LEU A 140 -16.99 -6.42 -13.91
CA LEU A 140 -15.92 -5.97 -14.79
C LEU A 140 -15.40 -4.58 -14.41
N SER A 141 -16.31 -3.64 -14.16
CA SER A 141 -15.94 -2.25 -13.82
C SER A 141 -15.21 -2.18 -12.48
N LEU A 142 -15.71 -2.86 -11.44
CA LEU A 142 -15.10 -2.85 -10.12
C LEU A 142 -13.75 -3.59 -10.13
N THR A 143 -13.62 -4.68 -10.85
CA THR A 143 -12.34 -5.40 -11.00
C THR A 143 -11.33 -4.55 -11.78
N THR A 144 -11.76 -3.86 -12.84
CA THR A 144 -10.88 -2.98 -13.61
C THR A 144 -10.33 -1.83 -12.76
N ILE A 145 -11.19 -1.14 -12.00
CA ILE A 145 -10.69 -0.06 -11.14
C ILE A 145 -9.81 -0.58 -10.00
N SER A 146 -10.04 -1.81 -9.52
CA SER A 146 -9.20 -2.47 -8.53
C SER A 146 -7.82 -2.82 -9.05
N LEU A 147 -7.65 -3.10 -10.37
CA LEU A 147 -6.33 -3.23 -11.01
C LEU A 147 -5.53 -1.91 -10.92
N PHE A 148 -6.15 -0.78 -11.27
CA PHE A 148 -5.49 0.52 -11.15
C PHE A 148 -5.16 0.87 -9.70
N TRP A 149 -6.04 0.51 -8.79
CA TRP A 149 -5.82 0.68 -7.36
C TRP A 149 -4.61 -0.14 -6.87
N GLY A 150 -4.57 -1.45 -7.13
CA GLY A 150 -3.45 -2.32 -6.73
C GLY A 150 -2.12 -1.91 -7.37
N MET A 151 -2.14 -1.50 -8.64
CA MET A 151 -0.98 -0.97 -9.33
C MET A 151 -0.46 0.31 -8.66
N SER A 152 -1.35 1.27 -8.38
CA SER A 152 -0.99 2.58 -7.85
C SER A 152 -0.38 2.52 -6.46
N ILE A 153 -0.88 1.66 -5.57
CA ILE A 153 -0.36 1.54 -4.21
C ILE A 153 1.07 0.97 -4.20
N ILE A 154 1.38 0.03 -5.08
CA ILE A 154 2.73 -0.52 -5.20
C ILE A 154 3.69 0.52 -5.82
N MET A 155 3.28 1.21 -6.88
CA MET A 155 4.06 2.32 -7.46
C MET A 155 4.40 3.37 -6.41
N PHE A 156 3.41 3.76 -5.61
CA PHE A 156 3.57 4.70 -4.52
C PHE A 156 4.56 4.20 -3.46
N SER A 157 4.36 2.98 -2.96
CA SER A 157 5.21 2.39 -1.92
C SER A 157 6.68 2.32 -2.36
N LEU A 158 6.95 1.85 -3.59
CA LEU A 158 8.30 1.77 -4.14
C LEU A 158 8.93 3.16 -4.32
N ALA A 159 8.15 4.15 -4.77
CA ALA A 159 8.64 5.52 -4.93
C ALA A 159 9.02 6.16 -3.58
N LEU A 160 8.22 5.93 -2.52
CA LEU A 160 8.56 6.43 -1.18
C LEU A 160 9.73 5.68 -0.54
N GLN A 161 9.83 4.37 -0.74
CA GLN A 161 10.99 3.60 -0.28
C GLN A 161 12.29 4.13 -0.92
N ALA A 162 12.29 4.29 -2.25
CA ALA A 162 13.43 4.86 -2.97
C ALA A 162 13.77 6.28 -2.49
N LYS A 163 12.75 7.11 -2.23
CA LYS A 163 12.96 8.47 -1.69
C LYS A 163 13.53 8.44 -0.28
N THR A 164 13.05 7.53 0.58
CA THR A 164 13.58 7.34 1.95
C THR A 164 15.05 6.95 1.92
N LEU A 165 15.42 5.97 1.10
CA LEU A 165 16.81 5.52 0.95
C LEU A 165 17.72 6.67 0.47
N ASN A 166 17.27 7.48 -0.48
CA ASN A 166 18.04 8.62 -0.99
C ASN A 166 18.22 9.74 0.05
N LEU A 167 17.19 10.02 0.86
CA LEU A 167 17.22 11.08 1.88
C LEU A 167 17.97 10.70 3.15
N ALA A 168 18.16 9.40 3.38
CA ALA A 168 18.81 8.84 4.56
C ALA A 168 19.93 7.87 4.18
N SER A 169 20.73 8.22 3.16
CA SER A 169 21.82 7.37 2.65
C SER A 169 22.93 7.07 3.67
N ASP A 170 23.04 7.88 4.71
CA ASP A 170 23.96 7.74 5.84
C ASP A 170 23.49 6.72 6.90
N ALA A 171 22.21 6.42 6.99
CA ALA A 171 21.62 5.51 7.97
C ALA A 171 20.38 4.79 7.40
N THR A 172 20.54 4.12 6.26
CA THR A 172 19.48 3.49 5.48
C THR A 172 18.68 2.46 6.26
N ASP A 173 19.34 1.65 7.09
CA ASP A 173 18.70 0.58 7.84
C ASP A 173 17.71 1.15 8.87
N VAL A 174 18.13 2.19 9.61
CA VAL A 174 17.28 2.87 10.59
C VAL A 174 16.11 3.57 9.90
N ALA A 175 16.37 4.26 8.78
CA ALA A 175 15.31 4.95 8.02
C ALA A 175 14.26 3.99 7.48
N MET A 176 14.68 2.83 6.97
CA MET A 176 13.77 1.81 6.47
C MET A 176 13.01 1.10 7.58
N ALA A 177 13.61 0.90 8.76
CA ALA A 177 12.91 0.38 9.92
C ALA A 177 11.79 1.33 10.38
N ILE A 178 12.07 2.65 10.44
CA ILE A 178 11.07 3.67 10.74
C ILE A 178 9.98 3.69 9.67
N TYR A 179 10.36 3.72 8.38
CA TYR A 179 9.41 3.67 7.26
C TYR A 179 8.45 2.49 7.40
N SER A 180 8.97 1.29 7.65
CA SER A 180 8.17 0.07 7.85
C SER A 180 7.26 0.17 9.07
N GLY A 181 7.75 0.72 10.19
CA GLY A 181 6.93 0.96 11.38
C GLY A 181 5.78 1.91 11.11
N LEU A 182 6.06 3.05 10.46
CA LEU A 182 5.04 4.04 10.08
C LEU A 182 4.05 3.53 9.04
N TYR A 183 4.49 2.67 8.13
CA TYR A 183 3.62 1.97 7.20
C TYR A 183 2.60 1.11 7.96
N ASN A 184 3.03 0.35 8.98
CA ASN A 184 2.13 -0.44 9.83
C ASN A 184 1.19 0.42 10.69
N VAL A 185 1.67 1.59 11.17
CA VAL A 185 0.78 2.57 11.83
C VAL A 185 -0.32 3.03 10.86
N GLY A 186 0.02 3.28 9.60
CA GLY A 186 -0.95 3.58 8.54
C GLY A 186 -1.96 2.45 8.30
N ILE A 187 -1.51 1.20 8.27
CA ILE A 187 -2.40 0.01 8.14
C ILE A 187 -3.41 -0.02 9.30
N GLY A 188 -2.92 0.04 10.54
CA GLY A 188 -3.78 0.01 11.73
C GLY A 188 -4.73 1.21 11.79
N GLY A 189 -4.24 2.41 11.52
CA GLY A 189 -5.06 3.63 11.45
C GLY A 189 -6.14 3.55 10.37
N GLY A 190 -5.82 3.01 9.21
CA GLY A 190 -6.79 2.80 8.12
C GLY A 190 -7.86 1.78 8.47
N ALA A 191 -7.47 0.64 9.05
CA ALA A 191 -8.43 -0.37 9.49
C ALA A 191 -9.39 0.16 10.57
N LEU A 192 -8.87 0.95 11.53
CA LEU A 192 -9.69 1.61 12.56
C LEU A 192 -10.66 2.63 11.94
N LEU A 193 -10.15 3.50 11.07
CA LEU A 193 -10.99 4.50 10.39
C LEU A 193 -12.04 3.85 9.51
N GLY A 194 -11.69 2.84 8.74
CA GLY A 194 -12.62 2.09 7.91
C GLY A 194 -13.71 1.39 8.74
N GLY A 195 -13.34 0.83 9.90
CA GLY A 195 -14.30 0.27 10.86
C GLY A 195 -15.26 1.31 11.40
N TYR A 196 -14.76 2.48 11.79
CA TYR A 196 -15.59 3.59 12.24
C TYR A 196 -16.56 4.07 11.14
N VAL A 197 -16.04 4.27 9.92
CA VAL A 197 -16.85 4.70 8.76
C VAL A 197 -17.92 3.66 8.46
N SER A 198 -17.55 2.38 8.39
CA SER A 198 -18.47 1.28 8.12
C SER A 198 -19.58 1.19 9.18
N ALA A 199 -19.26 1.41 10.46
CA ALA A 199 -20.21 1.33 11.56
C ALA A 199 -21.17 2.54 11.63
N GLN A 200 -20.67 3.75 11.32
CA GLN A 200 -21.45 5.00 11.46
C GLN A 200 -22.15 5.42 10.18
N TYR A 201 -21.53 5.20 9.02
CA TYR A 201 -22.00 5.71 7.72
C TYR A 201 -22.35 4.60 6.73
N GLY A 202 -21.92 3.37 6.99
CA GLY A 202 -22.12 2.23 6.09
C GLY A 202 -20.89 1.87 5.26
N LEU A 203 -20.87 0.62 4.78
CA LEU A 203 -19.79 0.08 3.95
C LEU A 203 -19.62 0.80 2.60
N ASP A 204 -20.68 1.39 2.08
CA ASP A 204 -20.69 2.15 0.83
C ASP A 204 -19.83 3.41 0.89
N HIS A 205 -19.57 3.95 2.09
CA HIS A 205 -18.80 5.17 2.28
C HIS A 205 -17.27 4.96 2.42
N ILE A 206 -16.77 3.72 2.56
CA ILE A 206 -15.34 3.45 2.79
C ILE A 206 -14.43 4.01 1.68
N GLY A 207 -14.89 3.93 0.42
CA GLY A 207 -14.17 4.46 -0.73
C GLY A 207 -14.12 5.99 -0.74
N ILE A 208 -15.19 6.66 -0.35
CA ILE A 208 -15.27 8.12 -0.30
C ILE A 208 -14.34 8.68 0.76
N PHE A 209 -14.39 8.15 1.99
CA PHE A 209 -13.51 8.60 3.08
C PHE A 209 -12.04 8.37 2.78
N GLY A 210 -11.67 7.17 2.29
CA GLY A 210 -10.31 6.88 1.85
C GLY A 210 -9.88 7.77 0.68
N GLY A 211 -10.75 7.97 -0.31
CA GLY A 211 -10.51 8.84 -1.47
C GLY A 211 -10.28 10.30 -1.10
N ILE A 212 -11.08 10.87 -0.18
CA ILE A 212 -10.90 12.24 0.32
C ILE A 212 -9.53 12.40 0.98
N LEU A 213 -9.14 11.47 1.86
CA LEU A 213 -7.80 11.49 2.47
C LEU A 213 -6.69 11.42 1.43
N ALA A 214 -6.87 10.60 0.38
CA ALA A 214 -5.92 10.51 -0.71
C ALA A 214 -5.84 11.80 -1.56
N VAL A 215 -6.96 12.51 -1.77
CA VAL A 215 -7.01 13.81 -2.48
C VAL A 215 -6.32 14.90 -1.67
N ILE A 216 -6.69 15.09 -0.40
CA ILE A 216 -6.09 16.11 0.50
C ILE A 216 -4.56 15.98 0.47
N ARG A 217 -4.07 14.76 0.52
CA ARG A 217 -2.65 14.51 0.47
C ARG A 217 -2.02 14.75 -0.90
N THR A 218 -2.71 14.45 -2.00
CA THR A 218 -2.19 14.75 -3.36
C THR A 218 -1.93 16.24 -3.51
N LEU A 219 -2.82 17.07 -2.97
CA LEU A 219 -2.64 18.52 -2.91
C LEU A 219 -1.42 18.91 -2.07
N LEU A 220 -1.25 18.31 -0.88
CA LEU A 220 -0.08 18.53 -0.04
C LEU A 220 1.22 18.08 -0.73
N ALA A 221 1.22 16.95 -1.44
CA ALA A 221 2.39 16.48 -2.16
C ALA A 221 2.79 17.40 -3.32
N LEU A 222 1.83 17.98 -4.03
CA LEU A 222 2.11 18.95 -5.10
C LEU A 222 2.70 20.25 -4.56
N LEU A 223 2.28 20.70 -3.37
CA LEU A 223 2.84 21.88 -2.69
C LEU A 223 4.28 21.65 -2.20
N LEU A 224 4.69 20.41 -1.99
CA LEU A 224 5.98 20.04 -1.41
C LEU A 224 7.01 19.54 -2.45
N VAL A 225 6.61 19.36 -3.71
CA VAL A 225 7.49 18.97 -4.83
C VAL A 225 8.07 20.20 -5.54
N GLN A 226 7.60 21.40 -5.20
CA GLN A 226 8.24 22.65 -5.57
C GLN A 226 9.46 22.92 -4.68
#